data_ead6a9462732dab8b4ebd2d83acc7da1
#
_entry.id   ead6a9462732dab8b4ebd2d83acc7da1
#
_cell.length_a   1.000
_cell.length_b   1.000
_cell.length_c   1.000
_cell.angle_alpha   90.00
_cell.angle_beta   90.00
_cell.angle_gamma   90.00
#
_symmetry.space_group_name_H-M   'P 1'
#
loop_
_entity.id
_entity.type
_entity.pdbx_description
1 polymer ?
#
loop_
_entity_poly.entity_id
_entity_poly.type
_entity_poly.pdbx_seq_one_letter_code
_entity_poly.pdbx_strand_id
1 'polypeptide(L)'
;MELVLYFASILIFSFIIFIIGNYIASYLKIENNNYQISNFAEYGLYGIIFVSFSALLLNFFTKLSPEINFYFFIIFFLISLFFIKKKTKVIIKTIKYSFICALITGLTLMFDNVNTPDAGVYHIPYVSILNTDKISIGINNIQHR
;
A
#
# COMPACT_ATOMS: atom_id res chain seq x y z
N MET A 1 -20.45 -10.63 2.61
CA MET A 1 -19.40 -11.04 1.64
C MET A 1 -18.38 -9.92 1.40
N GLU A 2 -18.81 -8.70 1.19
CA GLU A 2 -17.92 -7.55 0.95
C GLU A 2 -16.92 -7.29 2.07
N LEU A 3 -17.36 -7.30 3.33
CA LEU A 3 -16.48 -7.03 4.49
C LEU A 3 -15.30 -8.01 4.58
N VAL A 4 -15.54 -9.29 4.25
CA VAL A 4 -14.47 -10.31 4.23
C VAL A 4 -13.47 -10.03 3.10
N LEU A 5 -13.94 -9.57 1.93
CA LEU A 5 -13.09 -9.19 0.81
C LEU A 5 -12.25 -7.96 1.15
N TYR A 6 -12.84 -6.96 1.80
CA TYR A 6 -12.10 -5.78 2.28
C TYR A 6 -11.01 -6.17 3.27
N PHE A 7 -11.34 -6.98 4.28
CA PHE A 7 -10.38 -7.45 5.25
C PHE A 7 -9.23 -8.23 4.60
N ALA A 8 -9.55 -9.15 3.69
CA ALA A 8 -8.55 -9.91 2.95
C ALA A 8 -7.63 -9.01 2.10
N SER A 9 -8.21 -8.00 1.44
CA SER A 9 -7.45 -7.01 0.65
C SER A 9 -6.48 -6.22 1.53
N ILE A 10 -6.94 -5.71 2.68
CA ILE A 10 -6.10 -4.97 3.63
C ILE A 10 -4.98 -5.86 4.16
N LEU A 11 -5.27 -7.13 4.45
CA LEU A 11 -4.29 -8.08 4.96
C LEU A 11 -3.19 -8.35 3.91
N ILE A 12 -3.58 -8.61 2.67
CA ILE A 12 -2.64 -8.84 1.56
C ILE A 12 -1.80 -7.58 1.31
N PHE A 13 -2.43 -6.43 1.28
CA PHE A 13 -1.74 -5.15 1.08
C PHE A 13 -0.71 -4.87 2.19
N SER A 14 -1.11 -5.01 3.45
CA SER A 14 -0.21 -4.85 4.59
C SER A 14 0.95 -5.84 4.55
N PHE A 15 0.70 -7.09 4.16
CA PHE A 15 1.72 -8.12 4.01
C PHE A 15 2.76 -7.73 2.94
N ILE A 16 2.31 -7.26 1.78
CA ILE A 16 3.20 -6.79 0.70
C ILE A 16 4.07 -5.65 1.20
N ILE A 17 3.46 -4.64 1.84
CA ILE A 17 4.16 -3.47 2.37
C ILE A 17 5.26 -3.87 3.35
N PHE A 18 4.95 -4.70 4.34
CA PHE A 18 5.92 -5.11 5.35
C PHE A 18 7.07 -5.92 4.77
N ILE A 19 6.83 -6.77 3.77
CA ILE A 19 7.88 -7.57 3.14
C ILE A 19 8.80 -6.70 2.31
N ILE A 20 8.24 -5.82 1.49
CA ILE A 20 9.03 -4.89 0.67
C ILE A 20 9.87 -3.98 1.58
N GLY A 21 9.25 -3.44 2.63
CA GLY A 21 9.94 -2.58 3.58
C GLY A 21 11.07 -3.30 4.32
N ASN A 22 10.86 -4.56 4.73
CA ASN A 22 11.92 -5.38 5.32
C ASN A 22 13.08 -5.59 4.34
N TYR A 23 12.76 -5.87 3.07
CA TYR A 23 13.80 -6.02 2.04
C TYR A 23 14.63 -4.75 1.87
N ILE A 24 13.97 -3.59 1.80
CA ILE A 24 14.63 -2.27 1.68
C ILE A 24 15.51 -2.01 2.90
N ALA A 25 14.99 -2.24 4.10
CA ALA A 25 15.75 -2.06 5.34
C ALA A 25 17.00 -2.96 5.38
N SER A 26 16.87 -4.21 4.95
CA SER A 26 17.99 -5.13 4.83
C SER A 26 19.03 -4.65 3.81
N TYR A 27 18.59 -4.13 2.68
CA TYR A 27 19.47 -3.60 1.63
C TYR A 27 20.23 -2.37 2.10
N LEU A 28 19.56 -1.49 2.85
CA LEU A 28 20.17 -0.29 3.42
C LEU A 28 21.03 -0.57 4.66
N LYS A 29 21.15 -1.84 5.09
CA LYS A 29 21.87 -2.26 6.29
C LYS A 29 21.40 -1.57 7.60
N ILE A 30 20.18 -1.12 7.64
CA ILE A 30 19.52 -0.50 8.82
C ILE A 30 19.07 -1.60 9.80
N GLU A 31 19.30 -2.87 9.46
CA GLU A 31 18.84 -4.02 10.20
C GLU A 31 19.53 -4.09 11.58
N ASN A 32 18.83 -3.66 12.62
CA ASN A 32 19.18 -3.97 14.00
C ASN A 32 18.81 -5.44 14.27
N ASN A 33 19.74 -6.23 14.77
CA ASN A 33 19.59 -7.67 15.03
C ASN A 33 18.45 -8.04 16.02
N ASN A 34 17.88 -7.05 16.68
CA ASN A 34 16.73 -7.24 17.56
C ASN A 34 15.45 -6.91 16.81
N TYR A 35 14.70 -7.95 16.42
CA TYR A 35 13.35 -7.84 15.87
C TYR A 35 12.35 -7.23 16.88
N GLN A 36 12.48 -5.96 17.16
CA GLN A 36 11.57 -5.19 18.01
C GLN A 36 10.35 -4.71 17.22
N ILE A 37 9.30 -4.32 17.91
CA ILE A 37 8.06 -3.76 17.31
C ILE A 37 8.38 -2.51 16.49
N SER A 38 9.34 -1.68 16.95
CA SER A 38 9.82 -0.49 16.23
C SER A 38 10.28 -0.80 14.81
N ASN A 39 11.00 -1.91 14.60
CA ASN A 39 11.51 -2.30 13.29
C ASN A 39 10.37 -2.61 12.30
N PHE A 40 9.24 -3.14 12.78
CA PHE A 40 8.09 -3.40 11.91
C PHE A 40 7.39 -2.10 11.48
N ALA A 41 7.32 -1.09 12.36
CA ALA A 41 6.81 0.22 11.98
C ALA A 41 7.69 0.86 10.90
N GLU A 42 9.02 0.76 11.05
CA GLU A 42 9.98 1.22 10.04
C GLU A 42 9.81 0.48 8.71
N TYR A 43 9.67 -0.86 8.74
CA TYR A 43 9.42 -1.65 7.53
C TYR A 43 8.10 -1.25 6.86
N GLY A 44 7.04 -1.00 7.64
CA GLY A 44 5.80 -0.46 7.11
C GLY A 44 6.01 0.86 6.39
N LEU A 45 6.74 1.78 7.00
CA LEU A 45 7.03 3.10 6.44
C LEU A 45 7.83 3.00 5.12
N TYR A 46 8.93 2.24 5.11
CA TYR A 46 9.72 2.03 3.88
C TYR A 46 8.90 1.37 2.78
N GLY A 47 8.07 0.39 3.14
CA GLY A 47 7.20 -0.28 2.18
C GLY A 47 6.18 0.66 1.56
N ILE A 48 5.50 1.49 2.37
CA ILE A 48 4.53 2.48 1.88
C ILE A 48 5.21 3.48 0.95
N ILE A 49 6.34 4.06 1.37
CA ILE A 49 7.08 5.03 0.55
C ILE A 49 7.46 4.41 -0.79
N PHE A 50 7.99 3.20 -0.79
CA PHE A 50 8.43 2.53 -2.02
C PHE A 50 7.26 2.21 -2.95
N VAL A 51 6.18 1.63 -2.44
CA VAL A 51 4.98 1.29 -3.23
C VAL A 51 4.33 2.55 -3.79
N SER A 52 4.19 3.60 -2.95
CA SER A 52 3.60 4.88 -3.38
C SER A 52 4.43 5.56 -4.46
N PHE A 53 5.76 5.58 -4.31
CA PHE A 53 6.66 6.15 -5.31
C PHE A 53 6.62 5.35 -6.61
N SER A 54 6.58 4.02 -6.53
CA SER A 54 6.46 3.15 -7.70
C SER A 54 5.12 3.36 -8.42
N ALA A 55 4.02 3.52 -7.69
CA ALA A 55 2.71 3.84 -8.27
C ALA A 55 2.70 5.23 -8.93
N LEU A 56 3.34 6.22 -8.28
CA LEU A 56 3.50 7.55 -8.86
C LEU A 56 4.27 7.50 -10.18
N LEU A 57 5.40 6.80 -10.21
CA LEU A 57 6.18 6.61 -11.44
C LEU A 57 5.36 5.92 -12.52
N LEU A 58 4.59 4.89 -12.16
CA LEU A 58 3.73 4.19 -13.11
C LEU A 58 2.68 5.13 -13.71
N ASN A 59 2.15 6.06 -12.90
CA ASN A 59 1.12 7.00 -13.36
C ASN A 59 1.63 8.03 -14.38
N PHE A 60 2.93 8.27 -14.50
CA PHE A 60 3.48 9.05 -15.60
C PHE A 60 3.34 8.36 -16.96
N PHE A 61 3.34 7.03 -16.97
CA PHE A 61 3.30 6.25 -18.21
C PHE A 61 1.89 5.78 -18.55
N THR A 62 1.10 5.45 -17.52
CA THR A 62 -0.24 4.88 -17.68
C THR A 62 -1.18 5.37 -16.58
N LYS A 63 -2.49 5.40 -16.88
CA LYS A 63 -3.53 5.65 -15.87
C LYS A 63 -3.53 4.55 -14.81
N LEU A 64 -3.84 4.89 -13.57
CA LEU A 64 -3.99 3.92 -12.47
C LEU A 64 -5.43 3.36 -12.41
N SER A 65 -5.92 2.79 -13.52
CA SER A 65 -7.23 2.14 -13.51
C SER A 65 -7.27 0.94 -12.55
N PRO A 66 -8.46 0.49 -12.11
CA PRO A 66 -8.58 -0.67 -11.21
C PRO A 66 -7.87 -1.93 -11.74
N GLU A 67 -7.92 -2.16 -13.07
CA GLU A 67 -7.26 -3.30 -13.71
C GLU A 67 -5.73 -3.19 -13.60
N ILE A 68 -5.18 -2.00 -13.88
CA ILE A 68 -3.73 -1.76 -13.80
C ILE A 68 -3.26 -1.86 -12.36
N ASN A 69 -4.01 -1.31 -11.41
CA ASN A 69 -3.73 -1.45 -10.00
C ASN A 69 -3.74 -2.91 -9.56
N PHE A 70 -4.70 -3.71 -10.02
CA PHE A 70 -4.75 -5.14 -9.73
C PHE A 70 -3.49 -5.87 -10.21
N TYR A 71 -3.05 -5.66 -11.46
CA TYR A 71 -1.82 -6.25 -11.97
C TYR A 71 -0.58 -5.74 -11.23
N PHE A 72 -0.54 -4.46 -10.90
CA PHE A 72 0.53 -3.86 -10.10
C PHE A 72 0.67 -4.56 -8.75
N PHE A 73 -0.44 -4.78 -8.04
CA PHE A 73 -0.42 -5.49 -6.76
C PHE A 73 -0.05 -6.96 -6.90
N ILE A 74 -0.50 -7.65 -7.94
CA ILE A 74 -0.09 -9.04 -8.21
C ILE A 74 1.42 -9.11 -8.42
N ILE A 75 2.00 -8.24 -9.23
CA ILE A 75 3.44 -8.19 -9.47
C ILE A 75 4.20 -7.97 -8.15
N PHE A 76 3.78 -7.00 -7.36
CA PHE A 76 4.40 -6.75 -6.06
C PHE A 76 4.26 -7.91 -5.08
N PHE A 77 3.13 -8.61 -5.09
CA PHE A 77 2.93 -9.81 -4.30
C PHE A 77 3.88 -10.93 -4.71
N LEU A 78 4.01 -11.20 -6.00
CA LEU A 78 4.93 -12.21 -6.53
C LEU A 78 6.40 -11.86 -6.21
N ILE A 79 6.79 -10.61 -6.40
CA ILE A 79 8.11 -10.11 -6.01
C ILE A 79 8.34 -10.32 -4.50
N SER A 80 7.35 -9.99 -3.67
CA SER A 80 7.41 -10.17 -2.22
C SER A 80 7.63 -11.63 -1.85
N LEU A 81 6.94 -12.56 -2.50
CA LEU A 81 7.12 -14.00 -2.30
C LEU A 81 8.53 -14.46 -2.70
N PHE A 82 9.11 -13.89 -3.75
CA PHE A 82 10.47 -14.21 -4.16
C PHE A 82 11.52 -13.82 -3.10
N PHE A 83 11.36 -12.68 -2.45
CA PHE A 83 12.26 -12.20 -1.40
C PHE A 83 12.15 -12.98 -0.08
N ILE A 84 11.05 -13.68 0.13
CA ILE A 84 10.80 -14.47 1.35
C ILE A 84 11.71 -15.71 1.47
N LYS A 85 12.35 -16.15 0.42
CA LYS A 85 12.91 -17.51 0.22
C LYS A 85 13.78 -18.12 1.31
N LYS A 86 14.07 -17.50 2.46
CA LYS A 86 14.91 -18.15 3.50
C LYS A 86 14.66 -17.78 4.98
N LYS A 87 13.61 -17.04 5.33
CA LYS A 87 13.44 -16.59 6.73
C LYS A 87 12.04 -16.88 7.29
N THR A 88 11.74 -18.15 7.56
CA THR A 88 10.44 -18.58 8.12
C THR A 88 9.99 -17.76 9.33
N LYS A 89 10.92 -17.39 10.23
CA LYS A 89 10.63 -16.56 11.40
C LYS A 89 10.16 -15.15 11.02
N VAL A 90 10.70 -14.57 9.96
CA VAL A 90 10.29 -13.24 9.46
C VAL A 90 8.88 -13.31 8.89
N ILE A 91 8.57 -14.36 8.13
CA ILE A 91 7.25 -14.57 7.53
C ILE A 91 6.17 -14.64 8.60
N ILE A 92 6.36 -15.49 9.62
CA ILE A 92 5.38 -15.66 10.70
C ILE A 92 5.13 -14.32 11.42
N LYS A 93 6.20 -13.58 11.71
CA LYS A 93 6.06 -12.25 12.32
C LYS A 93 5.34 -11.27 11.40
N THR A 94 5.70 -11.23 10.12
CA THR A 94 5.06 -10.36 9.14
C THR A 94 3.56 -10.65 9.02
N ILE A 95 3.17 -11.92 8.92
CA ILE A 95 1.75 -12.32 8.91
C ILE A 95 1.04 -11.83 10.16
N LYS A 96 1.65 -12.04 11.35
CA LYS A 96 1.06 -11.59 12.61
C LYS A 96 0.82 -10.08 12.63
N TYR A 97 1.80 -9.28 12.24
CA TYR A 97 1.67 -7.81 12.23
C TYR A 97 0.73 -7.33 11.12
N SER A 98 0.73 -7.96 9.96
CA SER A 98 -0.23 -7.66 8.89
C SER A 98 -1.66 -7.95 9.34
N PHE A 99 -1.87 -9.02 10.09
CA PHE A 99 -3.17 -9.35 10.65
C PHE A 99 -3.63 -8.32 11.68
N ILE A 100 -2.74 -7.88 12.58
CA ILE A 100 -3.03 -6.83 13.55
C ILE A 100 -3.38 -5.52 12.84
N CYS A 101 -2.59 -5.10 11.83
CA CYS A 101 -2.88 -3.92 11.03
C CYS A 101 -4.23 -4.04 10.32
N ALA A 102 -4.53 -5.19 9.73
CA ALA A 102 -5.80 -5.43 9.05
C ALA A 102 -6.99 -5.36 10.02
N LEU A 103 -6.84 -5.88 11.24
CA LEU A 103 -7.86 -5.76 12.27
C LEU A 103 -8.09 -4.30 12.68
N ILE A 104 -7.03 -3.57 12.98
CA ILE A 104 -7.14 -2.16 13.39
C ILE A 104 -7.77 -1.34 12.26
N THR A 105 -7.27 -1.46 11.04
CA THR A 105 -7.81 -0.73 9.88
C THR A 105 -9.26 -1.14 9.59
N GLY A 106 -9.59 -2.44 9.67
CA GLY A 106 -10.95 -2.91 9.49
C GLY A 106 -11.90 -2.35 10.56
N LEU A 107 -11.47 -2.30 11.81
CA LEU A 107 -12.26 -1.68 12.90
C LEU A 107 -12.43 -0.18 12.68
N THR A 108 -11.38 0.56 12.32
CA THR A 108 -11.49 2.00 12.06
C THR A 108 -12.47 2.27 10.92
N LEU A 109 -12.40 1.52 9.82
CA LEU A 109 -13.34 1.66 8.69
C LEU A 109 -14.79 1.34 9.05
N MET A 110 -15.03 0.46 10.04
CA MET A 110 -16.39 0.18 10.51
C MET A 110 -17.00 1.34 11.31
N PHE A 111 -16.17 2.15 11.98
CA PHE A 111 -16.61 3.29 12.78
C PHE A 111 -16.52 4.62 12.01
N ASP A 112 -15.89 4.64 10.85
CA ASP A 112 -15.71 5.86 10.07
C ASP A 112 -16.96 6.16 9.24
N ASN A 113 -17.49 7.38 9.39
CA ASN A 113 -18.52 7.90 8.50
C ASN A 113 -17.86 8.31 7.20
N VAL A 114 -17.90 7.43 6.21
CA VAL A 114 -17.29 7.61 4.88
C VAL A 114 -17.77 8.88 4.14
N ASN A 115 -18.81 9.54 4.62
CA ASN A 115 -19.42 10.74 4.03
C ASN A 115 -18.88 12.03 4.66
N THR A 116 -17.58 12.21 4.76
CA THR A 116 -17.05 13.54 5.06
C THR A 116 -17.21 14.43 3.83
N PRO A 117 -17.65 15.71 3.96
CA PRO A 117 -17.77 16.64 2.85
C PRO A 117 -16.50 16.75 2.02
N ASP A 118 -15.32 16.67 2.67
CA ASP A 118 -14.02 16.74 2.02
C ASP A 118 -13.74 15.55 1.09
N ALA A 119 -14.26 14.37 1.41
CA ALA A 119 -14.12 13.21 0.56
C ALA A 119 -14.80 13.42 -0.81
N GLY A 120 -16.01 14.00 -0.82
CA GLY A 120 -16.75 14.28 -2.04
C GLY A 120 -16.14 15.38 -2.91
N VAL A 121 -15.57 16.41 -2.28
CA VAL A 121 -15.06 17.58 -2.99
C VAL A 121 -13.65 17.40 -3.54
N TYR A 122 -12.77 16.74 -2.80
CA TYR A 122 -11.34 16.64 -3.15
C TYR A 122 -10.89 15.22 -3.47
N HIS A 123 -11.19 14.24 -2.61
CA HIS A 123 -10.61 12.90 -2.74
C HIS A 123 -11.23 12.11 -3.90
N ILE A 124 -12.55 12.09 -4.04
CA ILE A 124 -13.22 11.31 -5.09
C ILE A 124 -12.87 11.86 -6.49
N PRO A 125 -12.94 13.18 -6.76
CA PRO A 125 -12.50 13.71 -8.05
C PRO A 125 -11.04 13.42 -8.36
N TYR A 126 -10.14 13.54 -7.37
CA TYR A 126 -8.72 13.25 -7.55
C TYR A 126 -8.47 11.77 -7.90
N VAL A 127 -9.09 10.85 -7.17
CA VAL A 127 -9.01 9.40 -7.47
C VAL A 127 -9.60 9.09 -8.84
N SER A 128 -10.70 9.75 -9.22
CA SER A 128 -11.30 9.60 -10.55
C SER A 128 -10.33 10.02 -11.65
N ILE A 129 -9.63 11.15 -11.50
CA ILE A 129 -8.63 11.61 -12.46
C ILE A 129 -7.48 10.60 -12.57
N LEU A 130 -6.96 10.11 -11.45
CA LEU A 130 -5.88 9.11 -11.46
C LEU A 130 -6.28 7.81 -12.15
N ASN A 131 -7.56 7.42 -12.06
CA ASN A 131 -8.10 6.22 -12.68
C ASN A 131 -8.33 6.37 -14.19
N THR A 132 -8.60 7.59 -14.66
CA THR A 132 -8.93 7.86 -16.07
C THR A 132 -7.75 8.37 -16.87
N ASP A 133 -6.86 9.13 -16.23
CA ASP A 133 -5.79 9.83 -16.88
C ASP A 133 -4.42 9.53 -16.25
N LYS A 134 -3.39 9.56 -17.08
CA LYS A 134 -2.01 9.61 -16.60
C LYS A 134 -1.68 11.04 -16.13
N ILE A 135 -0.67 11.18 -15.28
CA ILE A 135 -0.18 12.48 -14.85
C ILE A 135 0.24 13.29 -16.08
N SER A 136 -0.41 14.41 -16.29
CA SER A 136 -0.03 15.40 -17.29
C SER A 136 0.53 16.64 -16.59
N ILE A 137 1.69 17.11 -17.06
CA ILE A 137 2.30 18.34 -16.55
C ILE A 137 1.37 19.50 -16.92
N GLY A 138 0.91 20.29 -15.92
CA GLY A 138 0.04 21.44 -16.15
C GLY A 138 -1.43 21.28 -15.76
N ILE A 139 -1.82 20.18 -15.13
CA ILE A 139 -3.20 19.96 -14.60
C ILE A 139 -3.68 21.12 -13.70
N ASN A 140 -2.78 21.84 -13.06
CA ASN A 140 -3.14 23.00 -12.22
C ASN A 140 -3.88 24.11 -12.99
N ASN A 141 -3.77 24.14 -14.32
CA ASN A 141 -4.46 25.14 -15.15
C ASN A 141 -5.90 24.72 -15.52
N ILE A 142 -6.31 23.50 -15.23
CA ILE A 142 -7.64 22.96 -15.59
C ILE A 142 -8.69 23.24 -14.49
N GLN A 143 -8.27 23.41 -13.24
CA GLN A 143 -9.18 23.62 -12.11
C GLN A 143 -9.73 25.05 -11.96
N HIS A 144 -9.34 25.98 -12.82
CA HIS A 144 -9.79 27.38 -12.79
C HIS A 144 -10.73 27.76 -13.94
N ARG A 145 -11.43 26.77 -14.54
CA ARG A 145 -12.49 27.04 -15.50
C ARG A 145 -13.84 26.55 -15.02
#